data_4e746f120b3daa2a33169570d95e9837
#
_entry.id   4e746f120b3daa2a33169570d95e9837
#
_cell.length_a   1.000
_cell.length_b   1.000
_cell.length_c   1.000
_cell.angle_alpha   90.00
_cell.angle_beta   90.00
_cell.angle_gamma   90.00
#
_symmetry.space_group_name_H-M   'P 1'
#
loop_
_entity.id
_entity.type
_entity.pdbx_description
1 polymer ?
#
loop_
_entity_poly.entity_id
_entity_poly.type
_entity_poly.pdbx_seq_one_letter_code
_entity_poly.pdbx_strand_id
1 'polypeptide(L)'
;MTHPAPHIEKPKGTVAAIKKLLGKDLVSVDEDNGELALHVKRDSLVGVLTQLRDECEYQQLMEIAGVDWPDRDPRFEVVYFLLSLTKNHRIRVHVTTSEDVAVPSVTGIWPVAGWLEREVFDMYGVLFSGNEDLRRILTDYGFTGHPQRKDFPLTGYVELRYSEEEKRVKYEPVQLAQDFRSFDFLSPWEGADYVLPGDEKVIKANEPPRGTPPQVNDPKTTEKPSQTGAGAAANVEAKKRTVRKPKAVKE
;
A
#
# COMPACT_ATOMS: atom_id res chain seq x y z
N MET A 1 23.36 -24.86 -17.47
CA MET A 1 23.41 -23.69 -18.37
C MET A 1 23.06 -22.47 -17.52
N THR A 2 23.99 -21.56 -17.34
CA THR A 2 23.75 -20.31 -16.62
C THR A 2 22.92 -19.39 -17.50
N HIS A 3 21.81 -18.87 -16.98
CA HIS A 3 20.97 -17.91 -17.69
C HIS A 3 21.80 -16.67 -18.04
N PRO A 4 21.75 -16.14 -19.26
CA PRO A 4 22.55 -14.99 -19.71
C PRO A 4 21.95 -13.65 -19.21
N ALA A 5 21.38 -13.62 -18.01
CA ALA A 5 20.93 -12.36 -17.43
C ALA A 5 22.14 -11.44 -17.22
N PRO A 6 22.08 -10.17 -17.61
CA PRO A 6 23.17 -9.24 -17.37
C PRO A 6 23.42 -9.14 -15.86
N HIS A 7 24.66 -9.41 -15.48
CA HIS A 7 25.07 -9.24 -14.09
C HIS A 7 25.26 -7.74 -13.84
N ILE A 8 24.38 -7.15 -13.03
CA ILE A 8 24.47 -5.75 -12.65
C ILE A 8 25.40 -5.67 -11.44
N GLU A 9 26.61 -5.19 -11.67
CA GLU A 9 27.53 -4.92 -10.56
C GLU A 9 27.11 -3.62 -9.86
N LYS A 10 26.98 -3.67 -8.54
CA LYS A 10 26.80 -2.45 -7.75
C LYS A 10 28.02 -1.55 -7.89
N PRO A 11 27.86 -0.27 -8.24
CA PRO A 11 29.00 0.65 -8.29
C PRO A 11 29.59 0.78 -6.87
N LYS A 12 30.86 0.42 -6.73
CA LYS A 12 31.58 0.50 -5.45
C LYS A 12 31.58 1.94 -4.94
N GLY A 13 31.21 2.12 -3.67
CA GLY A 13 31.24 3.44 -3.01
C GLY A 13 30.01 4.33 -3.23
N THR A 14 29.01 3.89 -3.99
CA THR A 14 27.79 4.68 -4.24
C THR A 14 27.05 5.03 -2.96
N VAL A 15 26.90 4.08 -2.05
CA VAL A 15 26.23 4.31 -0.76
C VAL A 15 26.95 5.34 0.08
N ALA A 16 28.29 5.27 0.14
CA ALA A 16 29.10 6.23 0.90
C ALA A 16 29.02 7.64 0.28
N ALA A 17 29.04 7.74 -1.04
CA ALA A 17 28.88 9.02 -1.75
C ALA A 17 27.50 9.64 -1.48
N ILE A 18 26.43 8.85 -1.58
CA ILE A 18 25.05 9.30 -1.31
C ILE A 18 24.90 9.73 0.15
N LYS A 19 25.40 8.94 1.11
CA LYS A 19 25.34 9.31 2.53
C LYS A 19 26.08 10.63 2.82
N LYS A 20 27.21 10.85 2.17
CA LYS A 20 27.97 12.10 2.30
C LYS A 20 27.22 13.30 1.70
N LEU A 21 26.56 13.09 0.55
CA LEU A 21 25.82 14.12 -0.17
C LEU A 21 24.56 14.55 0.59
N LEU A 22 23.73 13.59 0.98
CA LEU A 22 22.42 13.84 1.56
C LEU A 22 22.49 14.19 3.06
N GLY A 23 23.50 13.74 3.76
CA GLY A 23 23.78 14.11 5.15
C GLY A 23 22.58 13.97 6.09
N LYS A 24 22.03 15.10 6.55
CA LYS A 24 20.93 15.16 7.54
C LYS A 24 19.54 14.87 6.96
N ASP A 25 19.40 14.91 5.64
CA ASP A 25 18.12 14.69 4.96
C ASP A 25 17.82 13.21 4.75
N LEU A 26 18.86 12.38 4.86
CA LEU A 26 18.78 10.94 4.84
C LEU A 26 18.46 10.40 6.24
N VAL A 27 17.40 9.61 6.36
CA VAL A 27 16.97 8.96 7.60
C VAL A 27 17.66 7.61 7.76
N SER A 28 17.52 6.74 6.77
CA SER A 28 18.16 5.42 6.73
C SER A 28 18.50 5.00 5.31
N VAL A 29 19.33 3.98 5.20
CA VAL A 29 19.69 3.35 3.93
C VAL A 29 19.62 1.85 4.13
N ASP A 30 18.78 1.21 3.34
CA ASP A 30 18.61 -0.22 3.35
C ASP A 30 19.20 -0.81 2.06
N GLU A 31 19.95 -1.87 2.24
CA GLU A 31 20.65 -2.53 1.15
C GLU A 31 20.37 -4.03 1.21
N ASP A 32 19.28 -4.43 0.53
CA ASP A 32 18.81 -5.80 0.51
C ASP A 32 18.73 -6.35 -0.91
N ASN A 33 19.08 -7.63 -1.08
CA ASN A 33 18.95 -8.37 -2.34
C ASN A 33 19.56 -7.68 -3.57
N GLY A 34 20.54 -6.82 -3.36
CA GLY A 34 21.16 -6.08 -4.44
C GLY A 34 20.51 -4.75 -4.79
N GLU A 35 19.44 -4.37 -4.12
CA GLU A 35 18.74 -3.10 -4.30
C GLU A 35 19.13 -2.11 -3.20
N LEU A 36 19.10 -0.82 -3.54
CA LEU A 36 19.41 0.28 -2.64
C LEU A 36 18.14 1.11 -2.39
N ALA A 37 17.69 1.17 -1.14
CA ALA A 37 16.59 2.00 -0.71
C ALA A 37 17.08 3.11 0.22
N LEU A 38 16.64 4.34 -0.04
CA LEU A 38 16.98 5.54 0.70
C LEU A 38 15.71 6.07 1.36
N HIS A 39 15.67 6.11 2.69
CA HIS A 39 14.58 6.75 3.42
C HIS A 39 14.94 8.21 3.69
N VAL A 40 14.14 9.14 3.20
CA VAL A 40 14.42 10.57 3.27
C VAL A 40 13.31 11.33 3.98
N LYS A 41 13.64 12.50 4.50
CA LYS A 41 12.65 13.39 5.10
C LYS A 41 11.76 13.98 4.00
N ARG A 42 10.44 14.00 4.23
CA ARG A 42 9.46 14.54 3.29
C ARG A 42 9.78 15.97 2.85
N ASP A 43 10.10 16.84 3.79
CA ASP A 43 10.30 18.26 3.51
C ASP A 43 11.56 18.54 2.67
N SER A 44 12.54 17.63 2.69
CA SER A 44 13.77 17.72 1.89
C SER A 44 13.69 16.99 0.55
N LEU A 45 12.57 16.34 0.24
CA LEU A 45 12.43 15.44 -0.91
C LEU A 45 12.90 16.07 -2.22
N VAL A 46 12.40 17.27 -2.56
CA VAL A 46 12.74 17.97 -3.81
C VAL A 46 14.23 18.23 -3.92
N GLY A 47 14.86 18.69 -2.81
CA GLY A 47 16.30 18.92 -2.77
C GLY A 47 17.11 17.64 -2.94
N VAL A 48 16.71 16.57 -2.25
CA VAL A 48 17.36 15.25 -2.34
C VAL A 48 17.27 14.69 -3.76
N LEU A 49 16.09 14.71 -4.39
CA LEU A 49 15.92 14.20 -5.73
C LEU A 49 16.68 15.03 -6.78
N THR A 50 16.77 16.34 -6.59
CA THR A 50 17.58 17.22 -7.45
C THR A 50 19.07 16.86 -7.34
N GLN A 51 19.57 16.68 -6.13
CA GLN A 51 20.98 16.28 -5.91
C GLN A 51 21.27 14.89 -6.47
N LEU A 52 20.37 13.94 -6.31
CA LEU A 52 20.51 12.59 -6.88
C LEU A 52 20.55 12.62 -8.40
N ARG A 53 19.71 13.48 -9.03
CA ARG A 53 19.72 13.67 -10.48
C ARG A 53 21.00 14.31 -10.98
N ASP A 54 21.41 15.42 -10.37
CA ASP A 54 22.48 16.29 -10.91
C ASP A 54 23.88 15.82 -10.49
N GLU A 55 24.06 15.37 -9.25
CA GLU A 55 25.38 15.00 -8.73
C GLU A 55 25.64 13.48 -8.77
N CYS A 56 24.58 12.67 -8.59
CA CYS A 56 24.71 11.22 -8.60
C CYS A 56 24.33 10.58 -9.94
N GLU A 57 23.90 11.37 -10.94
CA GLU A 57 23.55 10.92 -12.29
C GLU A 57 22.35 9.95 -12.33
N TYR A 58 21.38 10.12 -11.43
CA TYR A 58 20.10 9.41 -11.54
C TYR A 58 19.11 10.24 -12.38
N GLN A 59 19.32 10.22 -13.68
CA GLN A 59 18.67 11.14 -14.63
C GLN A 59 17.19 10.87 -14.79
N GLN A 60 16.78 9.61 -14.69
CA GLN A 60 15.43 9.19 -15.05
C GLN A 60 14.60 8.80 -13.83
N LEU A 61 13.43 9.41 -13.70
CA LEU A 61 12.35 8.93 -12.85
C LEU A 61 11.62 7.82 -13.62
N MET A 62 11.66 6.61 -13.08
CA MET A 62 11.01 5.45 -13.67
C MET A 62 9.54 5.36 -13.28
N GLU A 63 9.28 5.53 -11.98
CA GLU A 63 7.95 5.36 -11.40
C GLU A 63 7.85 6.06 -10.06
N ILE A 64 6.62 6.39 -9.66
CA ILE A 64 6.24 6.78 -8.30
C ILE A 64 5.13 5.84 -7.86
N ALA A 65 5.36 5.06 -6.81
CA ALA A 65 4.39 4.13 -6.28
C ALA A 65 3.95 4.52 -4.87
N GLY A 66 2.68 4.34 -4.55
CA GLY A 66 2.16 4.45 -3.20
C GLY A 66 2.16 3.10 -2.50
N VAL A 67 2.35 3.10 -1.19
CA VAL A 67 2.21 1.91 -0.33
C VAL A 67 1.39 2.28 0.90
N ASP A 68 0.45 1.41 1.26
CA ASP A 68 -0.39 1.57 2.45
C ASP A 68 0.04 0.58 3.54
N TRP A 69 0.39 1.13 4.72
CA TRP A 69 0.77 0.39 5.91
C TRP A 69 -0.19 0.71 7.06
N PRO A 70 -1.35 0.03 7.15
CA PRO A 70 -2.38 0.38 8.15
C PRO A 70 -1.90 0.36 9.60
N ASP A 71 -0.88 -0.44 9.89
CA ASP A 71 -0.34 -0.61 11.25
C ASP A 71 0.78 0.38 11.59
N ARG A 72 1.17 1.26 10.64
CA ARG A 72 2.25 2.24 10.83
C ARG A 72 1.71 3.65 11.01
N ASP A 73 2.48 4.46 11.72
CA ASP A 73 2.32 5.92 11.78
C ASP A 73 3.67 6.57 11.46
N PRO A 74 3.79 7.31 10.33
CA PRO A 74 2.79 7.61 9.29
C PRO A 74 2.38 6.40 8.45
N ARG A 75 1.09 6.36 8.04
CA ARG A 75 0.46 5.23 7.36
C ARG A 75 0.95 5.01 5.93
N PHE A 76 1.06 6.09 5.16
CA PHE A 76 1.39 6.00 3.73
C PHE A 76 2.87 6.19 3.48
N GLU A 77 3.34 5.50 2.46
CA GLU A 77 4.71 5.61 1.97
C GLU A 77 4.67 5.83 0.45
N VAL A 78 5.43 6.81 -0.01
CA VAL A 78 5.60 7.10 -1.45
C VAL A 78 7.01 6.72 -1.84
N VAL A 79 7.14 5.89 -2.86
CA VAL A 79 8.40 5.33 -3.34
C VAL A 79 8.70 5.87 -4.73
N TYR A 80 9.84 6.50 -4.88
CA TYR A 80 10.35 7.03 -6.16
C TYR A 80 11.43 6.10 -6.69
N PHE A 81 11.23 5.58 -7.89
CA PHE A 81 12.18 4.70 -8.55
C PHE A 81 13.03 5.50 -9.53
N LEU A 82 14.33 5.57 -9.27
CA LEU A 82 15.26 6.31 -10.10
C LEU A 82 16.23 5.38 -10.83
N LEU A 83 16.54 5.73 -12.07
CA LEU A 83 17.50 5.03 -12.91
C LEU A 83 18.63 5.96 -13.32
N SER A 84 19.85 5.49 -13.14
CA SER A 84 21.03 6.03 -13.80
C SER A 84 21.31 5.26 -15.10
N LEU A 85 21.18 5.95 -16.23
CA LEU A 85 21.45 5.36 -17.54
C LEU A 85 22.96 5.15 -17.74
N THR A 86 23.78 6.05 -17.20
CA THR A 86 25.24 6.00 -17.32
C THR A 86 25.84 4.89 -16.46
N LYS A 87 25.32 4.67 -15.26
CA LYS A 87 25.80 3.66 -14.31
C LYS A 87 25.06 2.33 -14.41
N ASN A 88 23.98 2.26 -15.19
CA ASN A 88 23.06 1.12 -15.24
C ASN A 88 22.66 0.63 -13.83
N HIS A 89 22.32 1.57 -12.98
CA HIS A 89 22.01 1.31 -11.58
C HIS A 89 20.68 1.97 -11.20
N ARG A 90 19.90 1.27 -10.35
CA ARG A 90 18.60 1.74 -9.84
C ARG A 90 18.67 1.99 -8.34
N ILE A 91 17.93 2.99 -7.89
CA ILE A 91 17.71 3.25 -6.48
C ILE A 91 16.23 3.52 -6.21
N ARG A 92 15.82 3.29 -4.98
CA ARG A 92 14.50 3.66 -4.49
C ARG A 92 14.64 4.75 -3.44
N VAL A 93 13.79 5.77 -3.52
CA VAL A 93 13.70 6.82 -2.50
C VAL A 93 12.34 6.74 -1.85
N HIS A 94 12.32 6.55 -0.55
CA HIS A 94 11.13 6.32 0.26
C HIS A 94 10.82 7.55 1.11
N VAL A 95 9.56 7.99 1.08
CA VAL A 95 9.04 9.09 1.89
C VAL A 95 7.76 8.66 2.57
N THR A 96 7.67 8.86 3.86
CA THR A 96 6.47 8.54 4.63
C THR A 96 5.59 9.77 4.82
N THR A 97 4.28 9.58 4.78
CA THR A 97 3.28 10.64 5.01
C THR A 97 2.02 10.09 5.67
N SER A 98 1.26 10.97 6.30
CA SER A 98 -0.08 10.69 6.79
C SER A 98 -1.14 11.21 5.81
N GLU A 99 -2.41 10.90 6.08
CA GLU A 99 -3.53 11.27 5.22
C GLU A 99 -3.67 12.78 5.02
N ASP A 100 -3.41 13.54 6.09
CA ASP A 100 -3.59 15.00 6.10
C ASP A 100 -2.35 15.80 5.66
N VAL A 101 -1.24 15.12 5.41
CA VAL A 101 0.03 15.79 5.18
C VAL A 101 0.51 15.56 3.74
N ALA A 102 0.55 16.64 2.96
CA ALA A 102 0.96 16.59 1.57
C ALA A 102 2.47 16.33 1.40
N VAL A 103 2.80 15.56 0.35
CA VAL A 103 4.17 15.35 -0.13
C VAL A 103 4.51 16.45 -1.15
N PRO A 104 5.70 17.05 -1.14
CA PRO A 104 6.10 18.01 -2.17
C PRO A 104 6.13 17.35 -3.55
N SER A 105 5.50 18.00 -4.54
CA SER A 105 5.49 17.55 -5.93
C SER A 105 6.88 17.64 -6.56
N VAL A 106 7.21 16.67 -7.40
CA VAL A 106 8.47 16.62 -8.13
C VAL A 106 8.29 16.88 -9.64
N THR A 107 7.15 17.41 -10.04
CA THR A 107 6.85 17.79 -11.44
C THR A 107 7.82 18.80 -12.00
N GLY A 108 8.37 19.68 -11.15
CA GLY A 108 9.41 20.64 -11.53
C GLY A 108 10.77 20.00 -11.85
N ILE A 109 11.02 18.77 -11.38
CA ILE A 109 12.25 18.02 -11.66
C ILE A 109 12.05 17.13 -12.89
N TRP A 110 10.92 16.37 -12.91
CA TRP A 110 10.53 15.49 -14.00
C TRP A 110 9.05 15.69 -14.33
N PRO A 111 8.71 16.24 -15.50
CA PRO A 111 7.30 16.49 -15.88
C PRO A 111 6.42 15.22 -15.87
N VAL A 112 7.02 14.03 -16.11
CA VAL A 112 6.32 12.75 -16.06
C VAL A 112 5.72 12.46 -14.68
N ALA A 113 6.29 13.01 -13.62
CA ALA A 113 5.80 12.85 -12.26
C ALA A 113 4.33 13.30 -12.11
N GLY A 114 3.87 14.26 -12.90
CA GLY A 114 2.48 14.71 -12.84
C GLY A 114 1.45 13.61 -13.04
N TRP A 115 1.73 12.64 -13.91
CA TRP A 115 0.88 11.48 -14.14
C TRP A 115 0.94 10.48 -12.99
N LEU A 116 2.15 10.19 -12.52
CA LEU A 116 2.39 9.22 -11.46
C LEU A 116 1.89 9.71 -10.09
N GLU A 117 2.03 11.00 -9.79
CA GLU A 117 1.48 11.61 -8.59
C GLU A 117 -0.06 11.57 -8.58
N ARG A 118 -0.71 11.77 -9.74
CA ARG A 118 -2.16 11.60 -9.89
C ARG A 118 -2.60 10.18 -9.62
N GLU A 119 -1.83 9.18 -10.06
CA GLU A 119 -2.12 7.78 -9.78
C GLU A 119 -2.05 7.48 -8.29
N VAL A 120 -0.99 7.91 -7.61
CA VAL A 120 -0.85 7.74 -6.16
C VAL A 120 -1.96 8.47 -5.40
N PHE A 121 -2.32 9.67 -5.83
CA PHE A 121 -3.46 10.40 -5.27
C PHE A 121 -4.77 9.65 -5.47
N ASP A 122 -5.04 9.15 -6.67
CA ASP A 122 -6.28 8.45 -6.99
C ASP A 122 -6.42 7.13 -6.22
N MET A 123 -5.34 6.35 -6.14
CA MET A 123 -5.36 5.02 -5.54
C MET A 123 -5.27 5.02 -4.01
N TYR A 124 -4.54 5.96 -3.42
CA TYR A 124 -4.27 6.00 -1.97
C TYR A 124 -4.78 7.26 -1.27
N GLY A 125 -5.06 8.32 -1.99
CA GLY A 125 -5.48 9.60 -1.42
C GLY A 125 -4.34 10.45 -0.87
N VAL A 126 -3.10 10.17 -1.23
CA VAL A 126 -1.95 10.99 -0.84
C VAL A 126 -1.97 12.32 -1.59
N LEU A 127 -1.89 13.42 -0.87
CA LEU A 127 -1.87 14.76 -1.45
C LEU A 127 -0.45 15.17 -1.87
N PHE A 128 -0.36 15.87 -3.01
CA PHE A 128 0.91 16.42 -3.51
C PHE A 128 0.82 17.94 -3.58
N SER A 129 1.65 18.63 -2.79
CA SER A 129 1.72 20.08 -2.79
C SER A 129 2.57 20.60 -3.94
N GLY A 130 2.02 21.54 -4.72
CA GLY A 130 2.70 22.11 -5.88
C GLY A 130 2.48 21.36 -7.19
N ASN A 131 1.67 20.33 -7.22
CA ASN A 131 1.17 19.75 -8.45
C ASN A 131 0.01 20.61 -8.98
N GLU A 132 0.12 21.09 -10.21
CA GLU A 132 -0.86 22.02 -10.82
C GLU A 132 -2.17 21.31 -11.22
N ASP A 133 -2.13 20.01 -11.47
CA ASP A 133 -3.28 19.22 -11.97
C ASP A 133 -3.44 17.92 -11.19
N LEU A 134 -3.71 18.01 -9.88
CA LEU A 134 -3.94 16.86 -9.02
C LEU A 134 -5.41 16.42 -9.09
N ARG A 135 -5.75 15.63 -10.08
CA ARG A 135 -7.09 15.05 -10.29
C ARG A 135 -7.01 13.54 -10.50
N ARG A 136 -8.13 12.84 -10.30
CA ARG A 136 -8.20 11.39 -10.53
C ARG A 136 -7.86 11.01 -11.97
N ILE A 137 -7.29 9.84 -12.18
CA ILE A 137 -6.82 9.37 -13.48
C ILE A 137 -7.30 7.96 -13.85
N LEU A 138 -7.36 7.04 -12.89
CA LEU A 138 -7.70 5.64 -13.14
C LEU A 138 -9.13 5.29 -12.76
N THR A 139 -9.69 5.94 -11.76
CA THR A 139 -11.07 5.69 -11.32
C THR A 139 -12.08 6.39 -12.22
N ASP A 140 -13.29 5.83 -12.28
CA ASP A 140 -14.40 6.39 -13.05
C ASP A 140 -14.89 7.72 -12.47
N TYR A 141 -15.64 8.50 -13.27
CA TYR A 141 -16.23 9.77 -12.85
C TYR A 141 -17.20 9.54 -11.68
N GLY A 142 -17.04 10.35 -10.64
CA GLY A 142 -17.87 10.23 -9.44
C GLY A 142 -17.48 9.07 -8.51
N PHE A 143 -16.40 8.36 -8.79
CA PHE A 143 -15.89 7.33 -7.88
C PHE A 143 -15.52 7.92 -6.52
N THR A 144 -15.96 7.26 -5.44
CA THR A 144 -15.68 7.65 -4.06
C THR A 144 -14.76 6.67 -3.38
N GLY A 145 -13.76 7.18 -2.64
CA GLY A 145 -12.76 6.38 -1.96
C GLY A 145 -11.47 6.17 -2.77
N HIS A 146 -10.57 5.38 -2.21
CA HIS A 146 -9.26 5.08 -2.75
C HIS A 146 -9.04 3.57 -2.82
N PRO A 147 -9.14 2.96 -4.02
CA PRO A 147 -9.35 1.51 -4.15
C PRO A 147 -8.12 0.66 -3.79
N GLN A 148 -6.92 1.24 -3.69
CA GLN A 148 -5.73 0.48 -3.30
C GLN A 148 -5.39 0.56 -1.82
N ARG A 149 -6.16 1.31 -1.02
CA ARG A 149 -6.04 1.23 0.44
C ARG A 149 -6.43 -0.16 0.92
N LYS A 150 -5.72 -0.67 1.91
CA LYS A 150 -5.94 -2.02 2.47
C LYS A 150 -7.31 -2.20 3.11
N ASP A 151 -7.92 -1.13 3.57
CA ASP A 151 -9.26 -1.09 4.17
C ASP A 151 -10.39 -0.90 3.15
N PHE A 152 -10.07 -0.69 1.86
CA PHE A 152 -11.06 -0.64 0.80
C PHE A 152 -11.47 -2.06 0.38
N PRO A 153 -12.78 -2.38 0.31
CA PRO A 153 -13.23 -3.73 -0.05
C PRO A 153 -12.85 -4.08 -1.49
N LEU A 154 -12.38 -5.32 -1.69
CA LEU A 154 -11.92 -5.81 -3.00
C LEU A 154 -13.01 -5.69 -4.10
N THR A 155 -14.27 -5.87 -3.75
CA THR A 155 -15.42 -5.74 -4.68
C THR A 155 -15.82 -4.29 -4.93
N GLY A 156 -15.38 -3.34 -4.11
CA GLY A 156 -15.97 -2.01 -4.05
C GLY A 156 -17.40 -2.03 -3.49
N TYR A 157 -18.14 -0.96 -3.72
CA TYR A 157 -19.52 -0.79 -3.20
C TYR A 157 -20.57 -0.81 -4.30
N VAL A 158 -20.19 -0.40 -5.49
CA VAL A 158 -21.10 -0.29 -6.65
C VAL A 158 -20.48 -0.93 -7.88
N GLU A 159 -21.33 -1.46 -8.75
CA GLU A 159 -20.95 -2.00 -10.05
C GLU A 159 -21.71 -1.30 -11.16
N LEU A 160 -21.15 -1.34 -12.36
CA LEU A 160 -21.81 -0.87 -13.58
C LEU A 160 -22.52 -2.04 -14.24
N ARG A 161 -23.82 -1.89 -14.48
CA ARG A 161 -24.62 -2.88 -15.20
C ARG A 161 -25.44 -2.22 -16.30
N TYR A 162 -25.55 -2.87 -17.44
CA TYR A 162 -26.45 -2.43 -18.49
C TYR A 162 -27.89 -2.82 -18.15
N SER A 163 -28.80 -1.83 -18.12
CA SER A 163 -30.21 -2.05 -17.93
C SER A 163 -30.92 -2.15 -19.30
N GLU A 164 -31.49 -3.31 -19.60
CA GLU A 164 -32.28 -3.52 -20.82
C GLU A 164 -33.56 -2.68 -20.84
N GLU A 165 -34.14 -2.41 -19.68
CA GLU A 165 -35.36 -1.62 -19.53
C GLU A 165 -35.12 -0.15 -19.88
N GLU A 166 -34.04 0.44 -19.31
CA GLU A 166 -33.74 1.85 -19.51
C GLU A 166 -32.78 2.09 -20.71
N LYS A 167 -32.31 1.04 -21.36
CA LYS A 167 -31.36 1.10 -22.49
C LYS A 167 -30.09 1.91 -22.19
N ARG A 168 -29.61 1.85 -20.93
CA ARG A 168 -28.42 2.56 -20.48
C ARG A 168 -27.66 1.78 -19.41
N VAL A 169 -26.40 2.20 -19.20
CA VAL A 169 -25.58 1.72 -18.07
C VAL A 169 -26.04 2.41 -16.78
N LYS A 170 -26.23 1.63 -15.72
CA LYS A 170 -26.59 2.09 -14.38
C LYS A 170 -25.53 1.68 -13.36
N TYR A 171 -25.41 2.48 -12.30
CA TYR A 171 -24.72 2.08 -11.10
C TYR A 171 -25.68 1.34 -10.17
N GLU A 172 -25.31 0.14 -9.77
CA GLU A 172 -26.08 -0.71 -8.86
C GLU A 172 -25.18 -1.16 -7.71
N PRO A 173 -25.73 -1.50 -6.53
CA PRO A 173 -24.95 -2.15 -5.48
C PRO A 173 -24.32 -3.45 -5.99
N VAL A 174 -23.09 -3.73 -5.58
CA VAL A 174 -22.37 -4.93 -6.01
C VAL A 174 -23.13 -6.20 -5.63
N GLN A 175 -23.42 -7.04 -6.62
CA GLN A 175 -23.95 -8.39 -6.46
C GLN A 175 -23.08 -9.36 -7.25
N LEU A 176 -22.19 -10.05 -6.57
CA LEU A 176 -21.34 -11.03 -7.22
C LEU A 176 -22.13 -12.25 -7.62
N ALA A 177 -21.91 -12.75 -8.85
CA ALA A 177 -22.51 -14.01 -9.32
C ALA A 177 -21.96 -15.22 -8.54
N GLN A 178 -20.79 -15.10 -7.97
CA GLN A 178 -20.17 -16.08 -7.09
C GLN A 178 -19.49 -15.35 -5.91
N ASP A 179 -19.81 -15.76 -4.70
CA ASP A 179 -19.15 -15.26 -3.50
C ASP A 179 -17.67 -15.64 -3.47
N PHE A 180 -16.88 -14.85 -2.74
CA PHE A 180 -15.47 -15.19 -2.50
C PHE A 180 -15.38 -16.53 -1.79
N ARG A 181 -14.55 -17.40 -2.35
CA ARG A 181 -14.23 -18.68 -1.74
C ARG A 181 -13.02 -18.53 -0.83
N SER A 182 -13.12 -19.07 0.38
CA SER A 182 -11.98 -19.25 1.26
C SER A 182 -11.22 -20.50 0.83
N PHE A 183 -9.94 -20.33 0.54
CA PHE A 183 -9.06 -21.45 0.25
C PHE A 183 -8.09 -21.61 1.41
N ASP A 184 -8.01 -22.82 1.91
CA ASP A 184 -6.90 -23.25 2.76
C ASP A 184 -5.80 -23.77 1.85
N PHE A 185 -4.72 -22.99 1.71
CA PHE A 185 -3.56 -23.36 0.90
C PHE A 185 -2.54 -24.21 1.67
N LEU A 186 -2.80 -24.43 2.95
CA LEU A 186 -1.96 -25.32 3.75
C LEU A 186 -2.25 -26.77 3.37
N SER A 187 -1.20 -27.55 3.20
CA SER A 187 -1.32 -28.98 3.12
C SER A 187 -1.96 -29.52 4.41
N PRO A 188 -2.85 -30.53 4.34
CA PRO A 188 -3.38 -31.17 5.55
C PRO A 188 -2.28 -31.67 6.50
N TRP A 189 -1.08 -31.90 5.98
CA TRP A 189 0.10 -32.31 6.75
C TRP A 189 0.81 -31.12 7.40
N GLU A 190 0.74 -29.93 6.81
CA GLU A 190 1.36 -28.71 7.35
C GLU A 190 0.51 -28.06 8.44
N GLY A 191 -0.81 -28.21 8.38
CA GLY A 191 -1.75 -27.70 9.37
C GLY A 191 -2.16 -28.70 10.45
N ALA A 192 -1.66 -29.93 10.41
CA ALA A 192 -2.02 -30.94 11.38
C ALA A 192 -1.26 -30.77 12.70
N ASP A 193 -1.99 -30.65 13.79
CA ASP A 193 -1.44 -30.72 15.16
C ASP A 193 -0.96 -32.15 15.52
N TYR A 194 -0.62 -32.94 14.51
CA TYR A 194 -0.19 -34.32 14.68
C TYR A 194 1.30 -34.40 14.94
N VAL A 195 1.63 -34.84 16.12
CA VAL A 195 3.02 -35.09 16.51
C VAL A 195 3.34 -36.56 16.20
N LEU A 196 4.35 -36.76 15.35
CA LEU A 196 4.80 -38.12 15.04
C LEU A 196 5.34 -38.80 16.31
N PRO A 197 5.09 -40.13 16.49
CA PRO A 197 5.70 -40.88 17.58
C PRO A 197 7.23 -40.76 17.56
N GLY A 198 7.79 -40.19 18.63
CA GLY A 198 9.21 -39.89 18.76
C GLY A 198 9.58 -38.41 18.69
N ASP A 199 8.71 -37.58 18.14
CA ASP A 199 8.93 -36.13 18.05
C ASP A 199 8.35 -35.34 19.23
N GLU A 200 7.70 -36.00 20.18
CA GLU A 200 7.08 -35.34 21.35
C GLU A 200 8.09 -34.55 22.19
N LYS A 201 9.37 -34.92 22.10
CA LYS A 201 10.46 -34.22 22.80
C LYS A 201 10.94 -32.94 22.10
N VAL A 202 10.56 -32.72 20.85
CA VAL A 202 10.99 -31.59 20.03
C VAL A 202 10.04 -30.40 20.16
N ILE A 203 8.80 -30.64 20.63
CA ILE A 203 7.82 -29.57 20.81
C ILE A 203 8.25 -28.72 22.01
N LYS A 204 8.81 -27.56 21.71
CA LYS A 204 9.02 -26.51 22.71
C LYS A 204 7.68 -25.89 23.05
N ALA A 205 7.33 -25.89 24.34
CA ALA A 205 6.03 -25.44 24.87
C ALA A 205 5.64 -23.99 24.53
N ASN A 206 6.48 -23.24 23.83
CA ASN A 206 6.29 -21.81 23.49
C ASN A 206 6.40 -21.51 21.98
N GLU A 207 6.48 -22.50 21.10
CA GLU A 207 6.36 -22.24 19.68
C GLU A 207 4.87 -22.23 19.30
N PRO A 208 4.39 -21.15 18.64
CA PRO A 208 3.02 -21.16 18.11
C PRO A 208 2.91 -22.32 17.11
N PRO A 209 1.76 -23.02 17.05
CA PRO A 209 1.55 -24.12 16.13
C PRO A 209 1.86 -23.65 14.71
N ARG A 210 2.71 -24.39 14.01
CA ARG A 210 3.00 -24.11 12.59
C ARG A 210 1.70 -24.28 11.82
N GLY A 211 1.28 -23.21 11.15
CA GLY A 211 0.09 -23.23 10.31
C GLY A 211 -1.16 -22.57 10.89
N THR A 212 -1.06 -21.90 12.04
CA THR A 212 -2.16 -21.00 12.43
C THR A 212 -2.17 -19.83 11.44
N PRO A 213 -3.22 -19.66 10.62
CA PRO A 213 -3.29 -18.51 9.74
C PRO A 213 -3.18 -17.25 10.58
N PRO A 214 -2.48 -16.20 10.11
CA PRO A 214 -2.46 -14.94 10.81
C PRO A 214 -3.91 -14.50 11.06
N GLN A 215 -4.24 -14.18 12.31
CA GLN A 215 -5.53 -13.59 12.63
C GLN A 215 -5.65 -12.30 11.83
N VAL A 216 -6.40 -12.35 10.75
CA VAL A 216 -6.77 -11.15 10.01
C VAL A 216 -7.67 -10.36 10.94
N ASN A 217 -7.12 -9.32 11.56
CA ASN A 217 -7.94 -8.35 12.26
C ASN A 217 -8.92 -7.78 11.24
N ASP A 218 -10.19 -7.72 11.59
CA ASP A 218 -11.20 -7.12 10.73
C ASP A 218 -10.71 -5.75 10.28
N PRO A 219 -10.71 -5.45 8.97
CA PRO A 219 -10.20 -4.18 8.46
C PRO A 219 -10.97 -3.04 9.12
N LYS A 220 -10.25 -2.12 9.74
CA LYS A 220 -10.85 -0.90 10.28
C LYS A 220 -11.26 -0.05 9.09
N THR A 221 -12.54 -0.10 8.73
CA THR A 221 -13.10 0.74 7.67
C THR A 221 -12.99 2.21 8.11
N THR A 222 -12.06 2.96 7.53
CA THR A 222 -11.88 4.38 7.82
C THR A 222 -12.83 5.25 7.00
N GLU A 223 -13.38 4.74 5.90
CA GLU A 223 -14.28 5.50 5.05
C GLU A 223 -15.75 5.17 5.35
N LYS A 224 -16.48 6.17 5.87
CA LYS A 224 -17.94 6.12 5.87
C LYS A 224 -18.42 6.48 4.46
N PRO A 225 -19.32 5.68 3.83
CA PRO A 225 -19.89 6.05 2.54
C PRO A 225 -20.55 7.43 2.65
N SER A 226 -20.16 8.35 1.76
CA SER A 226 -20.81 9.66 1.71
C SER A 226 -22.24 9.50 1.24
N GLN A 227 -23.19 10.15 1.93
CA GLN A 227 -24.63 10.04 1.61
C GLN A 227 -25.05 10.80 0.33
N THR A 228 -24.12 11.27 -0.46
CA THR A 228 -24.36 12.02 -1.71
C THR A 228 -23.92 11.21 -2.92
N GLY A 229 -24.70 10.26 -3.28
CA GLY A 229 -24.61 9.48 -4.52
C GLY A 229 -25.75 8.49 -4.59
N ALA A 230 -26.35 8.29 -5.77
CA ALA A 230 -27.50 7.42 -5.97
C ALA A 230 -27.20 6.00 -5.48
N GLY A 231 -27.73 5.65 -4.33
CA GLY A 231 -27.55 4.34 -3.69
C GLY A 231 -27.42 4.46 -2.18
N ALA A 232 -28.46 4.98 -1.52
CA ALA A 232 -28.53 4.95 -0.06
C ALA A 232 -28.62 3.50 0.41
N ALA A 233 -27.51 2.93 0.86
CA ALA A 233 -27.54 1.67 1.59
C ALA A 233 -28.31 1.88 2.89
N ALA A 234 -29.30 1.01 3.13
CA ALA A 234 -30.17 1.06 4.30
C ALA A 234 -29.32 1.02 5.59
N ASN A 235 -29.51 2.01 6.45
CA ASN A 235 -28.96 2.05 7.79
C ASN A 235 -29.49 0.85 8.58
N VAL A 236 -28.72 -0.21 8.69
CA VAL A 236 -28.99 -1.26 9.68
C VAL A 236 -28.36 -0.81 10.99
N GLU A 237 -29.11 -0.08 11.80
CA GLU A 237 -28.76 0.15 13.19
C GLU A 237 -28.68 -1.19 13.93
N ALA A 238 -27.47 -1.63 14.21
CA ALA A 238 -27.25 -2.73 15.13
C ALA A 238 -27.66 -2.29 16.55
N LYS A 239 -28.88 -2.63 16.96
CA LYS A 239 -29.36 -2.50 18.34
C LYS A 239 -28.42 -3.30 19.25
N LYS A 240 -27.59 -2.62 20.02
CA LYS A 240 -26.83 -3.23 21.14
C LYS A 240 -27.81 -3.89 22.10
N ARG A 241 -27.85 -5.23 22.11
CA ARG A 241 -28.53 -6.01 23.16
C ARG A 241 -27.76 -5.81 24.46
N THR A 242 -28.33 -5.01 25.36
CA THR A 242 -27.89 -4.94 26.75
C THR A 242 -28.19 -6.29 27.43
N VAL A 243 -27.13 -7.02 27.73
CA VAL A 243 -27.22 -8.23 28.57
C VAL A 243 -27.54 -7.80 29.99
N ARG A 244 -28.77 -8.08 30.45
CA ARG A 244 -29.18 -7.91 31.83
C ARG A 244 -28.40 -8.89 32.71
N LYS A 245 -27.66 -8.37 33.68
CA LYS A 245 -27.06 -9.19 34.75
C LYS A 245 -28.17 -9.83 35.61
N PRO A 246 -28.04 -11.11 35.95
CA PRO A 246 -29.00 -11.74 36.88
C PRO A 246 -28.92 -11.13 38.28
N LYS A 247 -30.07 -10.88 38.88
CA LYS A 247 -30.19 -10.44 40.29
C LYS A 247 -29.82 -11.60 41.21
N ALA A 248 -28.93 -11.33 42.14
CA ALA A 248 -28.62 -12.25 43.24
C ALA A 248 -29.86 -12.44 44.13
N VAL A 249 -30.22 -13.69 44.39
CA VAL A 249 -31.20 -14.10 45.36
C VAL A 249 -30.54 -13.99 46.73
N LYS A 250 -31.14 -13.22 47.64
CA LYS A 250 -30.79 -13.21 49.08
C LYS A 250 -31.65 -14.28 49.76
N GLU A 251 -30.97 -15.19 50.43
CA GLU A 251 -31.55 -15.91 51.56
C GLU A 251 -31.72 -14.99 52.74
#